data_a3fdf94b0342030c845ed2fe5a3d314a
#
_entry.id   a3fdf94b0342030c845ed2fe5a3d314a
#
_cell.length_a   1.000
_cell.length_b   1.000
_cell.length_c   1.000
_cell.angle_alpha   90.00
_cell.angle_beta   90.00
_cell.angle_gamma   90.00
#
_symmetry.space_group_name_H-M   'P 1'
#
loop_
_entity.id
_entity.type
_entity.pdbx_description
1 polymer ?
#
loop_
_entity_poly.entity_id
_entity_poly.type
_entity_poly.pdbx_seq_one_letter_code
_entity_poly.pdbx_strand_id
1 'polypeptide(L)'
;MWLLAFGAAAAGPTPGEYSTKQGWGSLQVRDKGAARHFDILTVGANGHTCSLSGTLHGDKADVSDVGETPCKLAFKPVAGGFNIAALTQDSCRDYCGMRADFEGDYLQLPPGCTSAASSRRREAYLRDYRGKHYAEALAGMQSFAGECGDFLNWLDRDRFANDRAIALLRLNRPQECLAALDSTMAGRSHDEASFQAALEQQSTMLPPSDWEAYLPIAKSTWFNRKLCEAAKR
;
A
#
# COMPACT_ATOMS: atom_id res chain seq x y z
N MET A 1 21.67 11.27 48.24
CA MET A 1 22.14 10.82 46.92
C MET A 1 20.92 10.88 45.97
N TRP A 2 20.81 11.96 45.20
CA TRP A 2 19.67 12.17 44.29
C TRP A 2 20.03 11.54 42.95
N LEU A 3 19.30 10.49 42.55
CA LEU A 3 19.36 9.91 41.21
C LEU A 3 18.60 10.84 40.24
N LEU A 4 19.33 11.59 39.45
CA LEU A 4 18.78 12.30 38.28
C LEU A 4 18.39 11.23 37.26
N ALA A 5 17.09 10.95 37.16
CA ALA A 5 16.53 10.20 36.00
C ALA A 5 16.64 11.11 34.78
N PHE A 6 17.63 10.88 33.93
CA PHE A 6 17.64 11.41 32.57
C PHE A 6 16.52 10.71 31.80
N GLY A 7 15.42 11.41 31.64
CA GLY A 7 14.39 11.00 30.68
C GLY A 7 15.02 10.99 29.30
N ALA A 8 15.20 9.80 28.69
CA ALA A 8 15.57 9.69 27.30
C ALA A 8 14.48 10.36 26.49
N ALA A 9 14.79 11.47 25.81
CA ALA A 9 13.90 12.04 24.82
C ALA A 9 13.54 10.96 23.81
N ALA A 10 12.25 10.75 23.56
CA ALA A 10 11.80 9.77 22.57
C ALA A 10 12.43 10.15 21.22
N ALA A 11 13.22 9.24 20.67
CA ALA A 11 13.84 9.45 19.37
C ALA A 11 12.74 9.46 18.30
N GLY A 12 12.67 10.54 17.54
CA GLY A 12 11.75 10.65 16.41
C GLY A 12 12.09 9.68 15.27
N PRO A 13 11.26 9.64 14.22
CA PRO A 13 11.43 8.73 13.09
C PRO A 13 12.84 8.81 12.49
N THR A 14 13.43 7.65 12.22
CA THR A 14 14.72 7.55 11.51
C THR A 14 14.52 7.68 10.01
N PRO A 15 15.55 8.11 9.23
CA PRO A 15 15.45 8.14 7.78
C PRO A 15 15.08 6.78 7.21
N GLY A 16 14.11 6.77 6.26
CA GLY A 16 13.61 5.55 5.64
C GLY A 16 12.24 5.73 5.03
N GLU A 17 11.74 4.66 4.43
CA GLU A 17 10.39 4.54 3.92
C GLU A 17 9.57 3.71 4.90
N TYR A 18 8.36 4.18 5.20
CA TYR A 18 7.40 3.54 6.09
C TYR A 18 6.06 3.44 5.36
N SER A 19 5.28 2.43 5.70
CA SER A 19 3.94 2.26 5.18
C SER A 19 2.98 1.76 6.25
N THR A 20 1.73 2.09 6.09
CA THR A 20 0.66 1.46 6.87
C THR A 20 0.45 0.02 6.43
N LYS A 21 -0.06 -0.84 7.31
CA LYS A 21 -0.58 -2.14 6.85
C LYS A 21 -1.65 -1.91 5.80
N GLN A 22 -1.69 -2.78 4.78
CA GLN A 22 -2.55 -2.67 3.60
C GLN A 22 -2.24 -1.45 2.71
N GLY A 23 -1.10 -0.76 2.90
CA GLY A 23 -0.54 0.20 1.97
C GLY A 23 -1.43 1.41 1.64
N TRP A 24 -2.35 1.82 2.53
CA TRP A 24 -3.19 3.00 2.30
C TRP A 24 -2.47 4.31 2.60
N GLY A 25 -1.35 4.27 3.36
CA GLY A 25 -0.53 5.41 3.72
C GLY A 25 0.95 5.12 3.58
N SER A 26 1.72 6.12 3.14
CA SER A 26 3.17 6.12 3.08
C SER A 26 3.74 7.28 3.86
N LEU A 27 4.87 7.05 4.54
CA LEU A 27 5.69 8.07 5.19
C LEU A 27 7.11 7.92 4.67
N GLN A 28 7.69 9.00 4.19
CA GLN A 28 9.10 9.07 3.87
C GLN A 28 9.80 10.03 4.83
N VAL A 29 10.89 9.57 5.43
CA VAL A 29 11.74 10.40 6.31
C VAL A 29 13.12 10.50 5.69
N ARG A 30 13.64 11.73 5.59
CA ARG A 30 14.95 12.03 4.98
C ARG A 30 15.71 13.05 5.81
N ASP A 31 17.02 12.90 5.90
CA ASP A 31 17.89 13.96 6.42
C ASP A 31 18.06 15.05 5.32
N LYS A 32 17.89 16.31 5.68
CA LYS A 32 18.12 17.47 4.85
C LYS A 32 19.01 18.45 5.60
N GLY A 33 20.32 18.30 5.42
CA GLY A 33 21.31 19.00 6.25
C GLY A 33 21.24 18.56 7.69
N ALA A 34 21.13 19.49 8.62
CA ALA A 34 20.99 19.21 10.05
C ALA A 34 19.54 18.90 10.48
N ALA A 35 18.57 19.08 9.61
CA ALA A 35 17.14 18.86 9.86
C ALA A 35 16.68 17.54 9.26
N ARG A 36 15.65 16.96 9.85
CA ARG A 36 14.97 15.76 9.35
C ARG A 36 13.61 16.16 8.80
N HIS A 37 13.36 15.81 7.55
CA HIS A 37 12.09 16.06 6.87
C HIS A 37 11.27 14.81 6.75
N PHE A 38 9.94 14.97 6.75
CA PHE A 38 8.99 13.91 6.46
C PHE A 38 8.03 14.33 5.34
N ASP A 39 7.54 13.33 4.61
CA ASP A 39 6.45 13.43 3.66
C ASP A 39 5.47 12.31 3.95
N ILE A 40 4.20 12.63 4.20
CA ILE A 40 3.09 11.68 4.36
C ILE A 40 2.18 11.84 3.15
N LEU A 41 1.83 10.71 2.54
CA LEU A 41 0.78 10.62 1.52
C LEU A 41 -0.12 9.45 1.86
N THR A 42 -1.41 9.69 1.93
CA THR A 42 -2.41 8.65 2.12
C THR A 42 -3.49 8.69 1.06
N VAL A 43 -4.14 7.57 0.84
CA VAL A 43 -5.25 7.42 -0.09
C VAL A 43 -6.43 6.80 0.66
N GLY A 44 -7.50 7.56 0.79
CA GLY A 44 -8.78 7.12 1.33
C GLY A 44 -9.77 6.75 0.23
N ALA A 45 -11.00 6.49 0.61
CA ALA A 45 -12.05 6.10 -0.32
C ALA A 45 -12.35 7.20 -1.35
N ASN A 46 -12.73 6.78 -2.55
CA ASN A 46 -13.04 7.65 -3.69
C ASN A 46 -11.85 8.52 -4.14
N GLY A 47 -10.61 8.02 -3.96
CA GLY A 47 -9.40 8.74 -4.38
C GLY A 47 -9.09 10.00 -3.56
N HIS A 48 -9.77 10.22 -2.42
CA HIS A 48 -9.38 11.31 -1.52
C HIS A 48 -8.01 11.04 -0.92
N THR A 49 -7.21 12.09 -0.74
CA THR A 49 -5.85 11.99 -0.22
C THR A 49 -5.63 12.91 0.96
N CYS A 50 -4.68 12.55 1.84
CA CYS A 50 -4.00 13.50 2.70
C CYS A 50 -2.57 13.66 2.21
N SER A 51 -2.05 14.88 2.22
CA SER A 51 -0.66 15.18 1.87
C SER A 51 -0.11 16.17 2.89
N LEU A 52 0.85 15.73 3.69
CA LEU A 52 1.50 16.55 4.70
C LEU A 52 3.02 16.41 4.55
N SER A 53 3.72 17.51 4.62
CA SER A 53 5.18 17.52 4.63
C SER A 53 5.72 18.56 5.60
N GLY A 54 6.88 18.31 6.18
CA GLY A 54 7.45 19.23 7.15
C GLY A 54 8.77 18.79 7.73
N THR A 55 9.19 19.51 8.77
CA THR A 55 10.42 19.23 9.51
C THR A 55 10.07 18.56 10.84
N LEU A 56 10.79 17.50 11.18
CA LEU A 56 10.69 16.82 12.47
C LEU A 56 11.50 17.55 13.54
N HIS A 57 10.89 17.74 14.69
CA HIS A 57 11.50 18.27 15.92
C HIS A 57 11.38 17.20 17.02
N GLY A 58 12.33 16.25 17.04
CA GLY A 58 12.22 15.06 17.88
C GLY A 58 11.08 14.14 17.40
N ASP A 59 10.11 13.92 18.29
CA ASP A 59 8.89 13.11 18.05
C ASP A 59 7.68 13.93 17.61
N LYS A 60 7.87 15.21 17.20
CA LYS A 60 6.79 16.12 16.79
C LYS A 60 7.12 16.85 15.50
N ALA A 61 6.07 17.39 14.87
CA ALA A 61 6.21 18.29 13.74
C ALA A 61 5.06 19.30 13.70
N ASP A 62 5.35 20.48 13.13
CA ASP A 62 4.37 21.50 12.79
C ASP A 62 4.35 21.66 11.27
N VAL A 63 3.17 21.57 10.66
CA VAL A 63 2.93 21.81 9.23
C VAL A 63 2.09 23.09 9.11
N SER A 64 2.57 24.09 8.38
CA SER A 64 1.99 25.45 8.39
C SER A 64 1.89 26.09 7.01
N ASP A 65 1.87 25.31 5.93
CA ASP A 65 1.72 25.78 4.55
C ASP A 65 0.26 25.95 4.11
N VAL A 66 -0.70 25.47 4.92
CA VAL A 66 -2.14 25.63 4.71
C VAL A 66 -2.78 26.16 5.98
N GLY A 67 -3.66 27.18 5.84
CA GLY A 67 -4.40 27.76 6.96
C GLY A 67 -3.58 28.69 7.86
N GLU A 68 -4.23 29.28 8.86
CA GLU A 68 -3.59 30.22 9.81
C GLU A 68 -3.00 29.50 11.04
N THR A 69 -3.56 28.33 11.39
CA THR A 69 -3.13 27.57 12.56
C THR A 69 -2.34 26.33 12.10
N PRO A 70 -1.12 26.10 12.62
CA PRO A 70 -0.34 24.93 12.24
C PRO A 70 -1.03 23.62 12.58
N CYS A 71 -0.98 22.65 11.66
CA CYS A 71 -1.25 21.26 11.96
C CYS A 71 -0.09 20.70 12.75
N LYS A 72 -0.32 20.28 13.99
CA LYS A 72 0.69 19.69 14.88
C LYS A 72 0.53 18.19 14.93
N LEU A 73 1.65 17.49 14.74
CA LEU A 73 1.73 16.04 14.68
C LEU A 73 2.58 15.49 15.82
N ALA A 74 2.24 14.30 16.29
CA ALA A 74 3.07 13.49 17.16
C ALA A 74 3.41 12.16 16.46
N PHE A 75 4.67 11.72 16.61
CA PHE A 75 5.20 10.47 16.11
C PHE A 75 5.57 9.58 17.30
N LYS A 76 4.64 8.74 17.76
CA LYS A 76 4.84 7.87 18.92
C LYS A 76 5.46 6.55 18.49
N PRO A 77 6.60 6.11 19.06
CA PRO A 77 7.18 4.81 18.73
C PRO A 77 6.21 3.66 18.95
N VAL A 78 6.15 2.74 18.00
CA VAL A 78 5.46 1.44 18.08
C VAL A 78 6.42 0.34 17.61
N ALA A 79 6.04 -0.91 17.77
CA ALA A 79 6.87 -2.02 17.31
C ALA A 79 7.07 -1.94 15.78
N GLY A 80 8.32 -1.71 15.36
CA GLY A 80 8.71 -1.63 13.95
C GLY A 80 8.39 -0.31 13.23
N GLY A 81 7.98 0.75 13.96
CA GLY A 81 7.66 2.03 13.33
C GLY A 81 7.15 3.10 14.28
N PHE A 82 6.18 3.87 13.79
CA PHE A 82 5.60 5.00 14.51
C PHE A 82 4.09 5.09 14.31
N ASN A 83 3.36 5.36 15.40
CA ASN A 83 1.99 5.82 15.33
C ASN A 83 2.01 7.34 15.10
N ILE A 84 1.32 7.81 14.09
CA ILE A 84 1.18 9.23 13.78
C ILE A 84 -0.21 9.68 14.22
N ALA A 85 -0.28 10.78 14.97
CA ALA A 85 -1.52 11.35 15.44
C ALA A 85 -1.51 12.88 15.30
N ALA A 86 -2.65 13.45 14.97
CA ALA A 86 -2.89 14.88 15.03
C ALA A 86 -2.97 15.35 16.48
N LEU A 87 -2.27 16.44 16.80
CA LEU A 87 -2.41 17.15 18.07
C LEU A 87 -3.37 18.33 17.94
N THR A 88 -3.62 18.82 16.73
CA THR A 88 -4.57 19.88 16.38
C THR A 88 -5.48 19.38 15.25
N GLN A 89 -6.56 18.72 15.60
CA GLN A 89 -7.45 18.00 14.66
C GLN A 89 -7.98 18.90 13.54
N ASP A 90 -8.54 20.08 13.90
CA ASP A 90 -9.18 20.97 12.92
C ASP A 90 -8.19 21.45 11.85
N SER A 91 -7.03 21.99 12.25
CA SER A 91 -6.02 22.47 11.31
C SER A 91 -5.34 21.35 10.51
N CYS A 92 -5.25 20.13 11.07
CA CYS A 92 -4.73 18.98 10.34
C CYS A 92 -5.72 18.47 9.28
N ARG A 93 -7.01 18.72 9.47
CA ARG A 93 -8.06 18.32 8.52
C ARG A 93 -7.93 19.03 7.17
N ASP A 94 -7.38 20.24 7.14
CA ASP A 94 -7.18 21.03 5.92
C ASP A 94 -6.22 20.38 4.91
N TYR A 95 -5.41 19.43 5.37
CA TYR A 95 -4.48 18.64 4.53
C TYR A 95 -5.11 17.39 3.93
N CYS A 96 -6.38 17.14 4.20
CA CYS A 96 -7.07 15.91 3.83
C CYS A 96 -8.35 16.15 3.05
N GLY A 97 -8.57 15.37 1.99
CA GLY A 97 -9.90 15.23 1.40
C GLY A 97 -10.87 14.55 2.37
N MET A 98 -12.18 14.75 2.17
CA MET A 98 -13.25 14.36 3.11
C MET A 98 -13.23 12.90 3.59
N ARG A 99 -12.69 11.97 2.76
CA ARG A 99 -12.68 10.53 3.02
C ARG A 99 -11.27 9.97 3.19
N ALA A 100 -10.29 10.83 3.42
CA ALA A 100 -8.92 10.45 3.72
C ALA A 100 -8.58 10.78 5.16
N ASP A 101 -7.65 10.03 5.71
CA ASP A 101 -7.05 10.21 7.01
C ASP A 101 -5.57 9.84 6.93
N PHE A 102 -4.74 10.40 7.81
CA PHE A 102 -3.33 10.07 7.89
C PHE A 102 -2.93 9.48 9.24
N GLU A 103 -3.83 9.46 10.21
CA GLU A 103 -3.53 8.94 11.55
C GLU A 103 -3.44 7.41 11.53
N GLY A 104 -2.47 6.86 12.23
CA GLY A 104 -2.29 5.42 12.34
C GLY A 104 -0.84 4.96 12.44
N ASP A 105 -0.64 3.65 12.36
CA ASP A 105 0.68 3.03 12.49
C ASP A 105 1.37 2.93 11.11
N TYR A 106 2.55 3.53 11.03
CA TYR A 106 3.46 3.48 9.89
C TYR A 106 4.66 2.62 10.25
N LEU A 107 4.77 1.46 9.64
CA LEU A 107 5.84 0.50 9.88
C LEU A 107 6.98 0.71 8.89
N GLN A 108 8.21 0.61 9.34
CA GLN A 108 9.38 0.73 8.47
C GLN A 108 9.35 -0.40 7.44
N LEU A 109 9.46 -0.03 6.17
CA LEU A 109 9.49 -1.02 5.10
C LEU A 109 10.79 -1.84 5.18
N PRO A 110 10.71 -3.17 5.01
CA PRO A 110 11.89 -3.98 4.77
C PRO A 110 12.68 -3.44 3.56
N PRO A 111 14.01 -3.59 3.53
CA PRO A 111 14.83 -3.07 2.42
C PRO A 111 14.38 -3.56 1.04
N GLY A 112 13.79 -4.75 0.96
CA GLY A 112 13.23 -5.34 -0.27
C GLY A 112 11.89 -4.76 -0.69
N CYS A 113 11.23 -3.96 0.16
CA CYS A 113 9.86 -3.43 -0.06
C CYS A 113 9.83 -1.92 -0.29
N THR A 114 10.98 -1.23 -0.24
CA THR A 114 11.06 0.19 -0.60
C THR A 114 10.59 0.42 -2.03
N SER A 115 10.13 1.63 -2.35
CA SER A 115 9.64 2.00 -3.69
C SER A 115 10.63 1.62 -4.79
N ALA A 116 11.93 1.90 -4.57
CA ALA A 116 12.99 1.55 -5.52
C ALA A 116 13.22 0.04 -5.63
N ALA A 117 13.15 -0.69 -4.51
CA ALA A 117 13.32 -2.15 -4.53
C ALA A 117 12.11 -2.84 -5.20
N SER A 118 10.90 -2.38 -4.91
CA SER A 118 9.67 -2.88 -5.54
C SER A 118 9.68 -2.68 -7.05
N SER A 119 10.11 -1.51 -7.52
CA SER A 119 10.28 -1.24 -8.96
C SER A 119 11.27 -2.20 -9.62
N ARG A 120 12.46 -2.39 -9.02
CA ARG A 120 13.46 -3.35 -9.55
C ARG A 120 12.92 -4.78 -9.57
N ARG A 121 12.20 -5.22 -8.54
CA ARG A 121 11.59 -6.57 -8.50
C ARG A 121 10.55 -6.76 -9.59
N ARG A 122 9.72 -5.73 -9.83
CA ARG A 122 8.76 -5.74 -10.93
C ARG A 122 9.43 -5.81 -12.30
N GLU A 123 10.50 -5.04 -12.52
CA GLU A 123 11.28 -5.10 -13.76
C GLU A 123 11.91 -6.49 -13.95
N ALA A 124 12.45 -7.11 -12.90
CA ALA A 124 12.97 -8.46 -12.93
C ALA A 124 11.88 -9.47 -13.33
N TYR A 125 10.71 -9.41 -12.67
CA TYR A 125 9.57 -10.24 -13.05
C TYR A 125 9.18 -10.09 -14.52
N LEU A 126 9.04 -8.85 -15.00
CA LEU A 126 8.65 -8.61 -16.39
C LEU A 126 9.70 -9.11 -17.38
N ARG A 127 10.99 -8.98 -17.07
CA ARG A 127 12.09 -9.50 -17.88
C ARG A 127 12.04 -11.03 -17.94
N ASP A 128 11.92 -11.70 -16.80
CA ASP A 128 11.89 -13.15 -16.70
C ASP A 128 10.63 -13.71 -17.39
N TYR A 129 9.47 -13.07 -17.18
CA TYR A 129 8.23 -13.46 -17.85
C TYR A 129 8.33 -13.33 -19.38
N ARG A 130 8.85 -12.21 -19.90
CA ARG A 130 9.06 -11.99 -21.34
C ARG A 130 10.10 -12.96 -21.93
N GLY A 131 11.12 -13.31 -21.14
CA GLY A 131 12.11 -14.33 -21.46
C GLY A 131 11.58 -15.76 -21.42
N LYS A 132 10.32 -15.96 -21.02
CA LYS A 132 9.67 -17.27 -20.79
C LYS A 132 10.28 -18.07 -19.63
N HIS A 133 11.01 -17.41 -18.74
CA HIS A 133 11.53 -17.97 -17.49
C HIS A 133 10.43 -17.90 -16.42
N TYR A 134 9.34 -18.60 -16.66
CA TYR A 134 8.12 -18.47 -15.84
C TYR A 134 8.28 -18.98 -14.41
N ALA A 135 9.16 -19.96 -14.18
CA ALA A 135 9.44 -20.48 -12.84
C ALA A 135 10.17 -19.45 -11.99
N GLU A 136 11.18 -18.78 -12.56
CA GLU A 136 11.95 -17.72 -11.94
C GLU A 136 11.06 -16.50 -11.66
N ALA A 137 10.22 -16.11 -12.64
CA ALA A 137 9.24 -15.04 -12.48
C ALA A 137 8.30 -15.33 -11.30
N LEU A 138 7.75 -16.55 -11.22
CA LEU A 138 6.86 -16.96 -10.13
C LEU A 138 7.57 -16.97 -8.77
N ALA A 139 8.81 -17.49 -8.71
CA ALA A 139 9.59 -17.53 -7.48
C ALA A 139 9.90 -16.12 -6.96
N GLY A 140 10.27 -15.19 -7.85
CA GLY A 140 10.46 -13.78 -7.51
C GLY A 140 9.21 -13.12 -6.95
N MET A 141 8.04 -13.41 -7.53
CA MET A 141 6.75 -12.92 -7.03
C MET A 141 6.42 -13.50 -5.65
N GLN A 142 6.61 -14.78 -5.43
CA GLN A 142 6.35 -15.42 -4.14
C GLN A 142 7.24 -14.84 -3.04
N SER A 143 8.52 -14.62 -3.33
CA SER A 143 9.45 -13.95 -2.42
C SER A 143 8.99 -12.53 -2.08
N PHE A 144 8.55 -11.75 -3.08
CA PHE A 144 8.03 -10.41 -2.87
C PHE A 144 6.75 -10.40 -2.01
N ALA A 145 5.81 -11.30 -2.30
CA ALA A 145 4.58 -11.41 -1.53
C ALA A 145 4.81 -11.79 -0.07
N GLY A 146 5.77 -12.70 0.19
CA GLY A 146 6.13 -13.11 1.55
C GLY A 146 6.76 -12.00 2.37
N GLU A 147 7.53 -11.10 1.74
CA GLU A 147 8.23 -10.01 2.40
C GLU A 147 7.39 -8.73 2.49
N CYS A 148 6.65 -8.39 1.42
CA CYS A 148 6.03 -7.09 1.22
C CYS A 148 4.49 -7.12 1.19
N GLY A 149 3.87 -8.29 1.25
CA GLY A 149 2.43 -8.47 1.05
C GLY A 149 1.56 -7.63 2.00
N ASP A 150 1.99 -7.47 3.25
CA ASP A 150 1.28 -6.68 4.26
C ASP A 150 1.20 -5.18 3.92
N PHE A 151 2.10 -4.70 3.06
CA PHE A 151 2.20 -3.29 2.66
C PHE A 151 1.58 -2.99 1.29
N LEU A 152 1.05 -4.01 0.59
CA LEU A 152 0.36 -3.80 -0.67
C LEU A 152 -1.07 -3.28 -0.42
N ASN A 153 -1.44 -2.21 -1.12
CA ASN A 153 -2.83 -1.78 -1.15
C ASN A 153 -3.71 -2.79 -1.92
N TRP A 154 -5.01 -2.63 -1.82
CA TRP A 154 -5.98 -3.55 -2.41
C TRP A 154 -5.90 -3.65 -3.94
N LEU A 155 -5.59 -2.55 -4.65
CA LEU A 155 -5.39 -2.54 -6.10
C LEU A 155 -4.12 -3.33 -6.49
N ASP A 156 -3.02 -3.10 -5.77
CA ASP A 156 -1.75 -3.73 -6.06
C ASP A 156 -1.76 -5.22 -5.70
N ARG A 157 -2.48 -5.62 -4.65
CA ARG A 157 -2.69 -7.05 -4.33
C ARG A 157 -3.39 -7.78 -5.47
N ASP A 158 -4.45 -7.19 -6.03
CA ASP A 158 -5.22 -7.83 -7.09
C ASP A 158 -4.46 -7.80 -8.44
N ARG A 159 -3.70 -6.75 -8.75
CA ARG A 159 -2.75 -6.74 -9.87
C ARG A 159 -1.72 -7.85 -9.73
N PHE A 160 -1.14 -7.98 -8.56
CA PHE A 160 -0.16 -9.01 -8.26
C PHE A 160 -0.74 -10.42 -8.39
N ALA A 161 -1.96 -10.65 -7.92
CA ALA A 161 -2.66 -11.92 -8.08
C ALA A 161 -2.89 -12.27 -9.56
N ASN A 162 -3.23 -11.30 -10.39
CA ASN A 162 -3.36 -11.47 -11.83
C ASN A 162 -2.04 -11.85 -12.51
N ASP A 163 -0.96 -11.15 -12.19
CA ASP A 163 0.38 -11.46 -12.72
C ASP A 163 0.84 -12.87 -12.32
N ARG A 164 0.60 -13.24 -11.06
CA ARG A 164 0.88 -14.59 -10.54
C ARG A 164 0.05 -15.65 -11.26
N ALA A 165 -1.23 -15.41 -11.49
CA ALA A 165 -2.12 -16.35 -12.17
C ALA A 165 -1.61 -16.67 -13.58
N ILE A 166 -1.18 -15.67 -14.34
CA ILE A 166 -0.66 -15.86 -15.69
C ILE A 166 0.68 -16.61 -15.67
N ALA A 167 1.57 -16.36 -14.72
CA ALA A 167 2.80 -17.13 -14.58
C ALA A 167 2.51 -18.61 -14.29
N LEU A 168 1.54 -18.90 -13.40
CA LEU A 168 1.08 -20.26 -13.10
C LEU A 168 0.47 -20.95 -14.33
N LEU A 169 -0.34 -20.23 -15.11
CA LEU A 169 -0.90 -20.76 -16.36
C LEU A 169 0.20 -21.16 -17.35
N ARG A 170 1.24 -20.33 -17.51
CA ARG A 170 2.39 -20.62 -18.38
C ARG A 170 3.21 -21.84 -17.93
N LEU A 171 3.14 -22.18 -16.64
CA LEU A 171 3.74 -23.36 -16.05
C LEU A 171 2.82 -24.59 -16.07
N ASN A 172 1.70 -24.54 -16.81
CA ASN A 172 0.70 -25.60 -16.88
C ASN A 172 0.11 -25.98 -15.49
N ARG A 173 -0.16 -24.94 -14.65
CA ARG A 173 -0.74 -25.08 -13.29
C ARG A 173 -2.10 -24.38 -13.21
N PRO A 174 -3.11 -24.82 -14.02
CA PRO A 174 -4.38 -24.09 -14.16
C PRO A 174 -5.22 -24.03 -12.88
N GLN A 175 -5.13 -25.04 -11.99
CA GLN A 175 -5.86 -25.04 -10.72
C GLN A 175 -5.32 -23.93 -9.79
N GLU A 176 -4.00 -23.77 -9.71
CA GLU A 176 -3.37 -22.74 -8.92
C GLU A 176 -3.54 -21.33 -9.53
N CYS A 177 -3.62 -21.26 -10.87
CA CYS A 177 -4.02 -20.06 -11.58
C CYS A 177 -5.41 -19.59 -11.12
N LEU A 178 -6.41 -20.46 -11.10
CA LEU A 178 -7.75 -20.14 -10.62
C LEU A 178 -7.74 -19.76 -9.13
N ALA A 179 -7.03 -20.48 -8.29
CA ALA A 179 -6.91 -20.18 -6.87
C ALA A 179 -6.28 -18.80 -6.60
N ALA A 180 -5.30 -18.39 -7.43
CA ALA A 180 -4.70 -17.06 -7.34
C ALA A 180 -5.73 -15.96 -7.67
N LEU A 181 -6.56 -16.18 -8.70
CA LEU A 181 -7.61 -15.23 -9.09
C LEU A 181 -8.76 -15.18 -8.08
N ASP A 182 -9.13 -16.32 -7.46
CA ASP A 182 -10.18 -16.39 -6.44
C ASP A 182 -9.89 -15.51 -5.22
N SER A 183 -8.64 -15.15 -4.99
CA SER A 183 -8.22 -14.22 -3.93
C SER A 183 -8.47 -12.75 -4.24
N THR A 184 -8.77 -12.39 -5.50
CA THR A 184 -9.07 -11.02 -5.90
C THR A 184 -10.52 -10.64 -5.63
N MET A 185 -10.81 -9.36 -5.50
CA MET A 185 -12.17 -8.87 -5.29
C MET A 185 -13.12 -9.30 -6.41
N ALA A 186 -12.67 -9.28 -7.69
CA ALA A 186 -13.46 -9.71 -8.85
C ALA A 186 -13.35 -11.20 -9.15
N GLY A 187 -12.61 -11.97 -8.35
CA GLY A 187 -12.20 -13.34 -8.67
C GLY A 187 -13.33 -14.35 -8.81
N ARG A 188 -14.44 -14.13 -8.14
CA ARG A 188 -15.64 -14.99 -8.21
C ARG A 188 -16.67 -14.56 -9.24
N SER A 189 -16.42 -13.45 -9.93
CA SER A 189 -17.27 -12.92 -10.99
C SER A 189 -16.68 -13.26 -12.37
N HIS A 190 -17.51 -13.21 -13.42
CA HIS A 190 -17.08 -13.56 -14.76
C HIS A 190 -17.07 -12.34 -15.71
N ASP A 191 -17.74 -11.26 -15.31
CA ASP A 191 -17.90 -10.01 -16.05
C ASP A 191 -18.32 -8.87 -15.10
N GLU A 192 -18.49 -7.69 -15.67
CA GLU A 192 -18.86 -6.49 -14.94
C GLU A 192 -20.25 -6.61 -14.28
N ALA A 193 -21.23 -7.20 -14.96
CA ALA A 193 -22.59 -7.33 -14.44
C ALA A 193 -22.64 -8.27 -13.23
N SER A 194 -21.99 -9.43 -13.31
CA SER A 194 -21.91 -10.38 -12.20
C SER A 194 -21.09 -9.83 -11.04
N PHE A 195 -20.10 -8.98 -11.30
CA PHE A 195 -19.33 -8.32 -10.26
C PHE A 195 -20.15 -7.25 -9.51
N GLN A 196 -20.88 -6.40 -10.24
CA GLN A 196 -21.78 -5.41 -9.65
C GLN A 196 -22.85 -6.09 -8.80
N ALA A 197 -23.49 -7.14 -9.30
CA ALA A 197 -24.48 -7.91 -8.55
C ALA A 197 -23.89 -8.52 -7.25
N ALA A 198 -22.63 -9.00 -7.30
CA ALA A 198 -21.96 -9.52 -6.10
C ALA A 198 -21.66 -8.43 -5.05
N LEU A 199 -21.30 -7.21 -5.48
CA LEU A 199 -21.12 -6.08 -4.58
C LEU A 199 -22.45 -5.65 -3.94
N GLU A 200 -23.54 -5.59 -4.72
CA GLU A 200 -24.88 -5.26 -4.24
C GLU A 200 -25.37 -6.27 -3.17
N GLN A 201 -25.17 -7.56 -3.42
CA GLN A 201 -25.52 -8.62 -2.45
C GLN A 201 -24.78 -8.49 -1.12
N GLN A 202 -23.56 -7.94 -1.14
CA GLN A 202 -22.75 -7.69 0.05
C GLN A 202 -23.04 -6.33 0.67
N SER A 203 -24.02 -5.57 0.18
CA SER A 203 -24.29 -4.18 0.55
C SER A 203 -23.04 -3.30 0.45
N THR A 204 -22.16 -3.62 -0.49
CA THR A 204 -20.90 -2.93 -0.74
C THR A 204 -21.00 -2.17 -2.05
N MET A 205 -20.53 -0.93 -2.06
CA MET A 205 -20.45 -0.11 -3.26
C MET A 205 -19.05 0.48 -3.37
N LEU A 206 -18.42 0.32 -4.52
CA LEU A 206 -17.19 1.05 -4.81
C LEU A 206 -17.56 2.48 -5.22
N PRO A 207 -17.00 3.50 -4.57
CA PRO A 207 -17.11 4.87 -5.03
C PRO A 207 -16.61 5.03 -6.48
N PRO A 208 -17.06 6.06 -7.22
CA PRO A 208 -16.75 6.20 -8.65
C PRO A 208 -15.26 6.12 -8.99
N SER A 209 -14.39 6.85 -8.27
CA SER A 209 -12.95 6.81 -8.53
C SER A 209 -12.32 5.45 -8.22
N ASP A 210 -12.79 4.77 -7.17
CA ASP A 210 -12.32 3.43 -6.81
C ASP A 210 -12.78 2.39 -7.84
N TRP A 211 -14.01 2.55 -8.36
CA TRP A 211 -14.52 1.74 -9.48
C TRP A 211 -13.66 1.92 -10.73
N GLU A 212 -13.40 3.17 -11.13
CA GLU A 212 -12.56 3.48 -12.30
C GLU A 212 -11.14 2.91 -12.16
N ALA A 213 -10.55 2.99 -10.97
CA ALA A 213 -9.22 2.45 -10.70
C ALA A 213 -9.21 0.91 -10.73
N TYR A 214 -10.28 0.27 -10.27
CA TYR A 214 -10.36 -1.18 -10.16
C TYR A 214 -10.82 -1.88 -11.44
N LEU A 215 -11.68 -1.28 -12.23
CA LEU A 215 -12.28 -1.91 -13.42
C LEU A 215 -11.27 -2.53 -14.41
N PRO A 216 -10.11 -1.91 -14.70
CA PRO A 216 -9.07 -2.54 -15.54
C PRO A 216 -8.51 -3.83 -14.92
N ILE A 217 -8.39 -3.87 -13.58
CA ILE A 217 -7.91 -5.05 -12.84
C ILE A 217 -8.96 -6.16 -12.90
N ALA A 218 -10.22 -5.83 -12.65
CA ALA A 218 -11.34 -6.77 -12.77
C ALA A 218 -11.42 -7.39 -14.15
N LYS A 219 -11.33 -6.58 -15.22
CA LYS A 219 -11.30 -7.06 -16.60
C LYS A 219 -10.14 -8.02 -16.86
N SER A 220 -8.96 -7.74 -16.33
CA SER A 220 -7.82 -8.65 -16.39
C SER A 220 -8.10 -9.96 -15.64
N THR A 221 -8.74 -9.90 -14.47
CA THR A 221 -9.12 -11.07 -13.68
C THR A 221 -10.08 -11.98 -14.47
N TRP A 222 -11.13 -11.43 -15.07
CA TRP A 222 -12.10 -12.20 -15.86
C TRP A 222 -11.47 -12.82 -17.11
N PHE A 223 -10.62 -12.07 -17.81
CA PHE A 223 -9.88 -12.58 -18.95
C PHE A 223 -8.96 -13.74 -18.57
N ASN A 224 -8.16 -13.56 -17.53
CA ASN A 224 -7.23 -14.57 -17.05
C ASN A 224 -7.97 -15.83 -16.55
N ARG A 225 -9.12 -15.66 -15.86
CA ARG A 225 -9.97 -16.77 -15.42
C ARG A 225 -10.40 -17.63 -16.60
N LYS A 226 -10.90 -17.04 -17.68
CA LYS A 226 -11.29 -17.78 -18.89
C LYS A 226 -10.14 -18.60 -19.47
N LEU A 227 -8.91 -18.06 -19.46
CA LEU A 227 -7.74 -18.79 -19.93
C LEU A 227 -7.39 -19.97 -19.01
N CYS A 228 -7.45 -19.79 -17.68
CA CYS A 228 -7.15 -20.84 -16.72
C CYS A 228 -8.20 -21.97 -16.77
N GLU A 229 -9.49 -21.63 -16.94
CA GLU A 229 -10.59 -22.59 -17.08
C GLU A 229 -10.46 -23.40 -18.38
N ALA A 230 -10.07 -22.76 -19.49
CA ALA A 230 -9.83 -23.45 -20.75
C ALA A 230 -8.65 -24.44 -20.68
N ALA A 231 -7.59 -24.08 -19.95
CA ALA A 231 -6.42 -24.93 -19.75
C ALA A 231 -6.63 -26.09 -18.75
N LYS A 232 -7.72 -26.09 -17.99
CA LYS A 232 -8.08 -27.17 -17.05
C LYS A 232 -8.76 -28.35 -17.76
N ARG A 233 -9.28 -28.15 -18.98
CA ARG A 233 -9.96 -29.18 -19.78
C ARG A 233 -8.95 -30.05 -20.52
#